data_b7d47c767e561c757f77340e79dfad7c
#
_entry.id   b7d47c767e561c757f77340e79dfad7c
#
_cell.length_a   1.000
_cell.length_b   1.000
_cell.length_c   1.000
_cell.angle_alpha   90.00
_cell.angle_beta   90.00
_cell.angle_gamma   90.00
#
_symmetry.space_group_name_H-M   'P 1'
#
loop_
_entity.id
_entity.type
_entity.pdbx_description
1 polymer ?
#
loop_
_entity_poly.entity_id
_entity_poly.type
_entity_poly.pdbx_seq_one_letter_code
_entity_poly.pdbx_strand_id
1 'polypeptide(L)'
;VYSGVDIYVDDARLDARDANGNPVEVFIYNGTTYLPVRAVGEAVGKAVQWEAKTSSVYIGQHKSDKPAVWLDEFDYFSSTNHALEKYSRDISDNLGTAYEHVLYQKVAGYGYASTGDTVYQLNGQYSALSGTFFQSYRYRDDKSEKELKIYGDGELLYSAKMSGGIRPVDFYVDLTGVLELKICYNEWGGA
;
A
#
# COMPACT_ATOMS: atom_id res chain seq x y z
N VAL A 1 11.94 -36.11 -19.03
CA VAL A 1 12.21 -34.73 -18.55
C VAL A 1 13.26 -34.12 -19.46
N TYR A 2 12.99 -32.94 -19.94
CA TYR A 2 13.91 -32.17 -20.76
C TYR A 2 14.35 -30.95 -19.94
N SER A 3 15.63 -30.82 -19.58
CA SER A 3 16.21 -29.73 -18.77
C SER A 3 17.05 -28.80 -19.63
N GLY A 4 17.53 -27.69 -19.03
CA GLY A 4 18.34 -26.70 -19.74
C GLY A 4 17.53 -25.77 -20.62
N VAL A 5 16.31 -25.42 -20.19
CA VAL A 5 15.43 -24.44 -20.86
C VAL A 5 15.73 -23.04 -20.33
N ASP A 6 16.07 -22.13 -21.21
CA ASP A 6 16.22 -20.72 -20.88
C ASP A 6 14.88 -19.98 -20.97
N ILE A 7 14.64 -19.08 -20.03
CA ILE A 7 13.50 -18.17 -20.05
C ILE A 7 13.98 -16.74 -20.25
N TYR A 8 13.24 -16.00 -21.04
CA TYR A 8 13.48 -14.58 -21.28
C TYR A 8 12.24 -13.79 -20.88
N VAL A 9 12.42 -12.67 -20.20
CA VAL A 9 11.39 -11.67 -19.89
C VAL A 9 11.88 -10.35 -20.47
N ASP A 10 11.12 -9.75 -21.38
CA ASP A 10 11.47 -8.53 -22.10
C ASP A 10 12.90 -8.60 -22.69
N ASP A 11 13.21 -9.70 -23.40
CA ASP A 11 14.50 -10.03 -24.00
C ASP A 11 15.69 -10.22 -23.01
N ALA A 12 15.46 -10.09 -21.70
CA ALA A 12 16.47 -10.38 -20.68
C ALA A 12 16.37 -11.83 -20.23
N ARG A 13 17.50 -12.56 -20.22
CA ARG A 13 17.56 -13.93 -19.70
C ARG A 13 17.31 -13.94 -18.21
N LEU A 14 16.35 -14.77 -17.78
CA LEU A 14 15.99 -14.94 -16.38
C LEU A 14 17.06 -15.75 -15.64
N ASP A 15 17.65 -15.20 -14.58
CA ASP A 15 18.47 -15.91 -13.60
C ASP A 15 17.53 -16.46 -12.50
N ALA A 16 17.03 -17.68 -12.73
CA ALA A 16 16.05 -18.27 -11.83
C ALA A 16 16.69 -18.76 -10.54
N ARG A 17 16.25 -18.20 -9.39
CA ARG A 17 16.74 -18.55 -8.04
C ARG A 17 15.59 -18.86 -7.10
N ASP A 18 15.89 -19.73 -6.11
CA ASP A 18 14.96 -19.98 -4.99
C ASP A 18 15.01 -18.83 -3.94
N ALA A 19 14.21 -18.98 -2.88
CA ALA A 19 14.18 -18.00 -1.77
C ALA A 19 15.51 -17.89 -1.00
N ASN A 20 16.44 -18.84 -1.15
CA ASN A 20 17.76 -18.86 -0.53
C ASN A 20 18.86 -18.38 -1.48
N GLY A 21 18.49 -17.99 -2.71
CA GLY A 21 19.44 -17.55 -3.73
C GLY A 21 20.12 -18.66 -4.54
N ASN A 22 19.71 -19.93 -4.36
CA ASN A 22 20.26 -21.03 -5.14
C ASN A 22 19.66 -21.07 -6.54
N PRO A 23 20.44 -21.42 -7.59
CA PRO A 23 19.92 -21.59 -8.94
C PRO A 23 18.85 -22.69 -8.98
N VAL A 24 17.77 -22.42 -9.72
CA VAL A 24 16.67 -23.36 -9.92
C VAL A 24 16.52 -23.68 -11.41
N GLU A 25 16.45 -24.97 -11.74
CA GLU A 25 16.27 -25.42 -13.12
C GLU A 25 14.83 -25.27 -13.61
N VAL A 26 14.74 -24.87 -14.88
CA VAL A 26 13.52 -24.93 -15.67
C VAL A 26 13.55 -26.22 -16.50
N PHE A 27 12.45 -26.94 -16.52
CA PHE A 27 12.37 -28.22 -17.24
C PHE A 27 11.00 -28.42 -17.93
N ILE A 28 10.98 -29.27 -18.94
CA ILE A 28 9.76 -29.70 -19.62
C ILE A 28 9.47 -31.17 -19.23
N TYR A 29 8.25 -31.43 -18.81
CA TYR A 29 7.75 -32.74 -18.51
C TYR A 29 6.37 -32.96 -19.16
N ASN A 30 6.19 -34.02 -19.90
CA ASN A 30 4.95 -34.31 -20.64
C ASN A 30 4.38 -33.12 -21.46
N GLY A 31 5.27 -32.39 -22.14
CA GLY A 31 4.87 -31.23 -22.96
C GLY A 31 4.53 -29.95 -22.17
N THR A 32 4.63 -29.99 -20.83
CA THR A 32 4.41 -28.83 -19.96
C THR A 32 5.74 -28.28 -19.44
N THR A 33 5.95 -26.97 -19.55
CA THR A 33 7.12 -26.30 -18.99
C THR A 33 6.88 -25.98 -17.53
N TYR A 34 7.77 -26.45 -16.67
CA TYR A 34 7.80 -26.16 -15.23
C TYR A 34 8.86 -25.13 -14.95
N LEU A 35 8.48 -24.03 -14.30
CA LEU A 35 9.34 -22.89 -14.05
C LEU A 35 9.17 -22.37 -12.62
N PRO A 36 10.22 -21.77 -12.03
CA PRO A 36 10.17 -21.21 -10.70
C PRO A 36 9.30 -19.95 -10.69
N VAL A 37 8.09 -20.10 -10.19
CA VAL A 37 7.06 -19.03 -10.22
C VAL A 37 7.52 -17.73 -9.56
N ARG A 38 8.35 -17.81 -8.50
CA ARG A 38 8.93 -16.65 -7.83
C ARG A 38 9.81 -15.84 -8.79
N ALA A 39 10.79 -16.50 -9.43
CA ALA A 39 11.70 -15.82 -10.33
C ALA A 39 10.96 -15.15 -11.50
N VAL A 40 9.94 -15.80 -12.05
CA VAL A 40 9.12 -15.22 -13.11
C VAL A 40 8.28 -14.06 -12.61
N GLY A 41 7.63 -14.20 -11.45
CA GLY A 41 6.84 -13.14 -10.84
C GLY A 41 7.66 -11.87 -10.58
N GLU A 42 8.83 -12.03 -9.96
CA GLU A 42 9.75 -10.92 -9.67
C GLU A 42 10.30 -10.27 -10.96
N ALA A 43 10.60 -11.06 -11.98
CA ALA A 43 11.06 -10.52 -13.26
C ALA A 43 10.03 -9.65 -13.98
N VAL A 44 8.73 -9.90 -13.78
CA VAL A 44 7.64 -9.05 -14.28
C VAL A 44 7.18 -8.00 -13.25
N GLY A 45 7.99 -7.73 -12.22
CA GLY A 45 7.73 -6.71 -11.22
C GLY A 45 6.58 -7.03 -10.26
N LYS A 46 6.30 -8.33 -10.02
CA LYS A 46 5.26 -8.78 -9.10
C LYS A 46 5.87 -9.50 -7.90
N ALA A 47 5.45 -9.12 -6.70
CA ALA A 47 5.77 -9.88 -5.49
C ALA A 47 5.19 -11.29 -5.57
N VAL A 48 5.89 -12.29 -5.01
CA VAL A 48 5.43 -13.67 -4.96
C VAL A 48 5.44 -14.17 -3.53
N GLN A 49 4.28 -14.57 -3.02
CA GLN A 49 4.07 -15.05 -1.66
C GLN A 49 3.57 -16.48 -1.66
N TRP A 50 4.06 -17.28 -0.71
CA TRP A 50 3.57 -18.63 -0.43
C TRP A 50 2.74 -18.61 0.84
N GLU A 51 1.51 -19.10 0.77
CA GLU A 51 0.67 -19.34 1.92
C GLU A 51 0.58 -20.83 2.24
N ALA A 52 1.23 -21.24 3.32
CA ALA A 52 1.28 -22.65 3.71
C ALA A 52 -0.09 -23.21 4.15
N LYS A 53 -0.95 -22.39 4.77
CA LYS A 53 -2.27 -22.79 5.28
C LYS A 53 -3.20 -23.23 4.16
N THR A 54 -3.18 -22.54 3.05
CA THR A 54 -4.04 -22.81 1.88
C THR A 54 -3.29 -23.55 0.77
N SER A 55 -1.98 -23.80 0.96
CA SER A 55 -1.08 -24.34 -0.07
C SER A 55 -1.16 -23.55 -1.39
N SER A 56 -1.17 -22.24 -1.29
CA SER A 56 -1.38 -21.34 -2.42
C SER A 56 -0.18 -20.43 -2.67
N VAL A 57 0.09 -20.17 -3.94
CA VAL A 57 1.06 -19.15 -4.39
C VAL A 57 0.28 -17.96 -4.90
N TYR A 58 0.62 -16.78 -4.38
CA TYR A 58 0.05 -15.51 -4.83
C TYR A 58 1.10 -14.73 -5.61
N ILE A 59 0.73 -14.21 -6.77
CA ILE A 59 1.57 -13.36 -7.63
C ILE A 59 0.92 -11.98 -7.69
N GLY A 60 1.64 -10.96 -7.23
CA GLY A 60 1.13 -9.60 -7.08
C GLY A 60 0.53 -9.35 -5.70
N GLN A 61 -0.47 -8.49 -5.62
CA GLN A 61 -1.10 -8.13 -4.35
C GLN A 61 -1.96 -9.29 -3.84
N HIS A 62 -1.70 -9.71 -2.61
CA HIS A 62 -2.52 -10.67 -1.90
C HIS A 62 -2.87 -10.12 -0.51
N LYS A 63 -4.17 -10.04 -0.21
CA LYS A 63 -4.63 -9.73 1.14
C LYS A 63 -4.31 -10.95 2.03
N SER A 64 -3.35 -10.80 2.92
CA SER A 64 -3.05 -11.80 3.93
C SER A 64 -4.28 -12.03 4.82
N ASP A 65 -4.57 -13.31 5.15
CA ASP A 65 -5.57 -13.67 6.18
C ASP A 65 -5.09 -13.36 7.63
N LYS A 66 -3.93 -12.73 7.80
CA LYS A 66 -3.57 -12.19 9.12
C LYS A 66 -4.64 -11.17 9.50
N PRO A 67 -5.12 -11.17 10.75
CA PRO A 67 -6.07 -10.18 11.17
C PRO A 67 -5.51 -8.80 10.87
N ALA A 68 -6.22 -8.03 10.08
CA ALA A 68 -5.88 -6.64 9.85
C ALA A 68 -5.97 -5.93 11.21
N VAL A 69 -4.94 -5.17 11.54
CA VAL A 69 -4.99 -4.22 12.64
C VAL A 69 -5.27 -2.85 12.04
N TRP A 70 -6.09 -2.08 12.70
CA TRP A 70 -6.50 -0.79 12.18
C TRP A 70 -5.50 0.28 12.62
N LEU A 71 -5.00 1.09 11.69
CA LEU A 71 -4.00 2.11 11.98
C LEU A 71 -4.54 3.20 12.94
N ASP A 72 -5.84 3.40 13.01
CA ASP A 72 -6.50 4.30 13.95
C ASP A 72 -6.50 3.78 15.42
N GLU A 73 -6.04 2.56 15.64
CA GLU A 73 -5.83 1.95 16.96
C GLU A 73 -4.37 2.05 17.43
N PHE A 74 -3.47 2.60 16.59
CA PHE A 74 -2.07 2.78 16.93
C PHE A 74 -1.82 4.14 17.55
N ASP A 75 -1.00 4.15 18.58
CA ASP A 75 -0.39 5.39 19.04
C ASP A 75 0.68 5.83 18.04
N TYR A 76 0.64 7.08 17.64
CA TYR A 76 1.71 7.64 16.82
C TYR A 76 2.95 7.96 17.64
N PHE A 77 4.13 7.80 17.05
CA PHE A 77 5.41 8.09 17.70
C PHE A 77 5.68 9.60 17.77
N SER A 78 5.43 10.32 16.68
CA SER A 78 5.58 11.78 16.61
C SER A 78 4.65 12.38 15.56
N SER A 79 4.42 13.69 15.66
CA SER A 79 3.68 14.41 14.65
C SER A 79 4.18 15.85 14.53
N THR A 80 4.01 16.46 13.36
CA THR A 80 4.23 17.89 13.13
C THR A 80 2.90 18.54 12.79
N ASN A 81 2.67 19.73 13.32
CA ASN A 81 1.45 20.56 13.17
C ASN A 81 0.18 19.84 13.67
N HIS A 82 -0.46 19.04 12.83
CA HIS A 82 -1.69 18.33 13.16
C HIS A 82 -1.52 16.85 12.89
N ALA A 83 -1.50 16.03 13.95
CA ALA A 83 -1.51 14.59 13.82
C ALA A 83 -2.79 14.10 13.15
N LEU A 84 -2.68 12.94 12.49
CA LEU A 84 -3.86 12.18 12.13
C LEU A 84 -4.53 11.68 13.40
N GLU A 85 -5.81 11.93 13.52
CA GLU A 85 -6.62 11.53 14.67
C GLU A 85 -7.67 10.50 14.23
N LYS A 86 -8.03 9.59 15.14
CA LYS A 86 -9.16 8.69 14.94
C LYS A 86 -10.46 9.49 14.87
N TYR A 87 -11.25 9.27 13.82
CA TYR A 87 -12.58 9.86 13.72
C TYR A 87 -13.57 9.03 14.53
N SER A 88 -14.20 9.66 15.51
CA SER A 88 -15.05 8.99 16.49
C SER A 88 -16.54 8.92 16.13
N ARG A 89 -16.90 9.26 14.90
CA ARG A 89 -18.29 9.25 14.42
C ARG A 89 -18.38 8.54 13.09
N ASP A 90 -19.58 8.10 12.72
CA ASP A 90 -19.84 7.59 11.39
C ASP A 90 -19.52 8.66 10.35
N ILE A 91 -18.70 8.27 9.39
CA ILE A 91 -18.32 9.13 8.27
C ILE A 91 -18.54 8.37 6.98
N SER A 92 -19.01 9.07 5.97
CA SER A 92 -19.14 8.54 4.62
C SER A 92 -18.31 9.36 3.63
N ASP A 93 -17.88 8.68 2.56
CA ASP A 93 -17.26 9.33 1.43
C ASP A 93 -18.26 10.18 0.62
N ASN A 94 -17.77 10.84 -0.41
CA ASN A 94 -18.58 11.70 -1.29
C ASN A 94 -19.58 10.93 -2.17
N LEU A 95 -19.57 9.60 -2.15
CA LEU A 95 -20.55 8.72 -2.80
C LEU A 95 -21.55 8.12 -1.82
N GLY A 96 -21.36 8.31 -0.51
CA GLY A 96 -22.23 7.84 0.55
C GLY A 96 -21.84 6.49 1.16
N THR A 97 -20.67 5.93 0.82
CA THR A 97 -20.14 4.72 1.46
C THR A 97 -19.67 5.05 2.87
N ALA A 98 -20.15 4.33 3.88
CA ALA A 98 -19.78 4.54 5.27
C ALA A 98 -18.49 3.78 5.63
N TYR A 99 -17.70 4.36 6.55
CA TYR A 99 -16.45 3.79 7.06
C TYR A 99 -16.42 3.87 8.58
N GLU A 100 -15.96 2.78 9.23
CA GLU A 100 -15.86 2.68 10.69
C GLU A 100 -14.48 3.09 11.21
N HIS A 101 -13.42 2.75 10.47
CA HIS A 101 -12.03 3.02 10.83
C HIS A 101 -11.48 4.13 9.95
N VAL A 102 -11.41 5.34 10.48
CA VAL A 102 -11.01 6.52 9.71
C VAL A 102 -10.03 7.38 10.49
N LEU A 103 -8.91 7.68 9.85
CA LEU A 103 -8.00 8.72 10.26
C LEU A 103 -8.31 10.01 9.52
N TYR A 104 -8.36 11.11 10.24
CA TYR A 104 -8.55 12.43 9.67
C TYR A 104 -7.55 13.43 10.24
N GLN A 105 -7.25 14.46 9.48
CA GLN A 105 -6.51 15.60 9.98
C GLN A 105 -7.47 16.73 10.33
N LYS A 106 -7.34 17.27 11.53
CA LYS A 106 -8.11 18.43 11.97
C LYS A 106 -7.50 19.68 11.38
N VAL A 107 -8.18 20.30 10.43
CA VAL A 107 -7.75 21.56 9.82
C VAL A 107 -7.99 22.72 10.78
N ALA A 108 -6.98 23.51 11.04
CA ALA A 108 -7.08 24.71 11.87
C ALA A 108 -7.60 25.90 11.05
N GLY A 109 -8.91 26.08 11.03
CA GLY A 109 -9.54 27.35 10.61
C GLY A 109 -9.59 27.62 9.10
N TYR A 110 -10.49 28.55 8.73
CA TYR A 110 -10.66 29.01 7.36
C TYR A 110 -9.41 29.71 6.82
N GLY A 111 -8.93 29.30 5.65
CA GLY A 111 -7.98 30.08 4.85
C GLY A 111 -6.50 29.76 5.04
N TYR A 112 -6.13 28.70 5.76
CA TYR A 112 -4.74 28.27 5.88
C TYR A 112 -4.54 26.89 5.26
N ALA A 113 -3.51 26.77 4.41
CA ALA A 113 -3.02 25.44 4.00
C ALA A 113 -2.62 24.67 5.26
N SER A 114 -3.22 23.50 5.47
CA SER A 114 -2.88 22.64 6.59
C SER A 114 -1.97 21.53 6.08
N THR A 115 -0.75 21.50 6.59
CA THR A 115 0.18 20.40 6.34
C THR A 115 0.51 19.76 7.68
N GLY A 116 0.51 18.45 7.73
CA GLY A 116 0.90 17.73 8.93
C GLY A 116 1.46 16.36 8.59
N ASP A 117 2.38 15.91 9.43
CA ASP A 117 2.96 14.60 9.35
C ASP A 117 2.61 13.81 10.60
N THR A 118 2.32 12.52 10.43
CA THR A 118 2.16 11.59 11.54
C THR A 118 3.06 10.39 11.31
N VAL A 119 3.85 10.05 12.31
CA VAL A 119 4.86 9.00 12.24
C VAL A 119 4.48 7.85 13.17
N TYR A 120 4.55 6.64 12.66
CA TYR A 120 4.29 5.40 13.39
C TYR A 120 5.54 4.52 13.35
N GLN A 121 5.87 3.89 14.49
CA GLN A 121 6.94 2.90 14.58
C GLN A 121 6.38 1.50 14.28
N LEU A 122 6.71 0.95 13.13
CA LEU A 122 6.23 -0.36 12.70
C LEU A 122 7.19 -1.50 13.05
N ASN A 123 8.47 -1.19 13.27
CA ASN A 123 9.52 -2.15 13.63
C ASN A 123 9.61 -3.36 12.67
N GLY A 124 9.29 -3.19 11.39
CA GLY A 124 9.30 -4.25 10.39
C GLY A 124 8.24 -5.35 10.58
N GLN A 125 7.22 -5.12 11.42
CA GLN A 125 6.25 -6.16 11.78
C GLN A 125 5.09 -6.29 10.80
N TYR A 126 4.93 -5.33 9.90
CA TYR A 126 3.81 -5.25 8.97
C TYR A 126 4.28 -5.40 7.53
N SER A 127 3.49 -6.10 6.73
CA SER A 127 3.80 -6.35 5.32
C SER A 127 3.15 -5.36 4.38
N ALA A 128 2.04 -4.73 4.78
CA ALA A 128 1.33 -3.80 3.93
C ALA A 128 0.43 -2.84 4.72
N LEU A 129 0.15 -1.69 4.11
CA LEU A 129 -0.92 -0.77 4.47
C LEU A 129 -1.89 -0.67 3.30
N SER A 130 -3.17 -0.85 3.57
CA SER A 130 -4.23 -0.60 2.59
C SER A 130 -5.32 0.27 3.17
N GLY A 131 -5.97 1.04 2.33
CA GLY A 131 -7.05 1.91 2.74
C GLY A 131 -7.70 2.61 1.57
N THR A 132 -8.61 3.52 1.88
CA THR A 132 -9.29 4.35 0.90
C THR A 132 -9.07 5.82 1.25
N PHE A 133 -8.51 6.58 0.32
CA PHE A 133 -8.40 8.03 0.43
C PHE A 133 -9.63 8.68 -0.17
N PHE A 134 -10.38 9.46 0.61
CA PHE A 134 -11.64 10.02 0.17
C PHE A 134 -11.92 11.41 0.74
N GLN A 135 -12.77 12.14 0.04
CA GLN A 135 -13.42 13.35 0.51
C GLN A 135 -14.70 12.97 1.26
N SER A 136 -14.91 13.48 2.46
CA SER A 136 -16.14 13.19 3.19
C SER A 136 -17.36 13.79 2.52
N TYR A 137 -18.51 13.15 2.70
CA TYR A 137 -19.79 13.59 2.13
C TYR A 137 -20.14 15.03 2.50
N ARG A 138 -19.78 15.45 3.71
CA ARG A 138 -20.00 16.83 4.20
C ARG A 138 -19.29 17.88 3.33
N TYR A 139 -18.12 17.56 2.81
CA TYR A 139 -17.25 18.44 2.01
C TYR A 139 -17.16 18.03 0.55
N ARG A 140 -18.12 17.24 0.04
CA ARG A 140 -18.10 16.68 -1.32
C ARG A 140 -17.99 17.70 -2.44
N ASP A 141 -18.39 18.95 -2.18
CA ASP A 141 -18.36 20.04 -3.16
C ASP A 141 -17.12 20.96 -3.00
N ASP A 142 -16.28 20.70 -2.00
CA ASP A 142 -15.06 21.45 -1.75
C ASP A 142 -14.02 21.14 -2.84
N LYS A 143 -13.59 22.19 -3.55
CA LYS A 143 -12.64 22.08 -4.69
C LYS A 143 -11.19 22.22 -4.28
N SER A 144 -10.88 22.47 -3.01
CA SER A 144 -9.51 22.51 -2.54
C SER A 144 -8.83 21.16 -2.79
N GLU A 145 -7.60 21.21 -3.31
CA GLU A 145 -6.81 20.00 -3.55
C GLU A 145 -6.22 19.51 -2.22
N LYS A 146 -6.36 18.23 -1.97
CA LYS A 146 -5.78 17.52 -0.84
C LYS A 146 -4.80 16.49 -1.36
N GLU A 147 -3.67 16.33 -0.70
CA GLU A 147 -2.65 15.36 -1.09
C GLU A 147 -2.30 14.46 0.09
N LEU A 148 -2.34 13.15 -0.16
CA LEU A 148 -1.85 12.13 0.75
C LEU A 148 -0.49 11.65 0.24
N LYS A 149 0.52 11.59 1.12
CA LYS A 149 1.80 10.94 0.85
C LYS A 149 2.13 9.95 1.97
N ILE A 150 2.61 8.79 1.60
CA ILE A 150 3.00 7.72 2.51
C ILE A 150 4.48 7.42 2.26
N TYR A 151 5.28 7.48 3.32
CA TYR A 151 6.71 7.19 3.29
C TYR A 151 7.02 6.01 4.20
N GLY A 152 7.95 5.15 3.78
CA GLY A 152 8.59 4.12 4.60
C GLY A 152 10.07 4.43 4.72
N ASP A 153 10.59 4.52 5.95
CA ASP A 153 12.00 4.83 6.24
C ASP A 153 12.53 6.04 5.47
N GLY A 154 11.67 7.05 5.25
CA GLY A 154 11.98 8.28 4.54
C GLY A 154 11.81 8.22 3.01
N GLU A 155 11.59 7.06 2.42
CA GLU A 155 11.32 6.89 0.98
C GLU A 155 9.83 7.05 0.69
N LEU A 156 9.48 7.76 -0.40
CA LEU A 156 8.09 7.92 -0.84
C LEU A 156 7.59 6.62 -1.46
N LEU A 157 6.63 5.97 -0.81
CA LEU A 157 6.02 4.72 -1.26
C LEU A 157 4.72 4.93 -2.03
N TYR A 158 3.96 5.99 -1.68
CA TYR A 158 2.68 6.29 -2.33
C TYR A 158 2.33 7.77 -2.25
N SER A 159 1.63 8.27 -3.28
CA SER A 159 0.97 9.58 -3.23
C SER A 159 -0.34 9.57 -4.03
N ALA A 160 -1.31 10.33 -3.54
CA ALA A 160 -2.58 10.55 -4.22
C ALA A 160 -3.11 11.95 -3.94
N LYS A 161 -3.89 12.48 -4.89
CA LYS A 161 -4.57 13.77 -4.79
C LYS A 161 -6.07 13.59 -4.80
N MET A 162 -6.77 14.44 -4.06
CA MET A 162 -8.22 14.41 -3.91
C MET A 162 -8.78 15.83 -3.90
N SER A 163 -9.94 16.02 -4.50
CA SER A 163 -10.78 17.22 -4.37
C SER A 163 -12.24 16.87 -4.55
N GLY A 164 -13.15 17.80 -4.32
CA GLY A 164 -14.58 17.56 -4.53
C GLY A 164 -14.89 17.11 -5.95
N GLY A 165 -15.67 16.02 -6.07
CA GLY A 165 -16.04 15.38 -7.32
C GLY A 165 -15.11 14.27 -7.78
N ILE A 166 -13.95 14.09 -7.15
CA ILE A 166 -13.09 12.91 -7.38
C ILE A 166 -13.64 11.72 -6.57
N ARG A 167 -13.69 10.55 -7.20
CA ARG A 167 -14.10 9.32 -6.52
C ARG A 167 -13.06 8.91 -5.46
N PRO A 168 -13.50 8.21 -4.38
CA PRO A 168 -12.59 7.59 -3.44
C PRO A 168 -11.53 6.74 -4.15
N VAL A 169 -10.30 6.78 -3.67
CA VAL A 169 -9.15 6.09 -4.25
C VAL A 169 -8.64 5.05 -3.28
N ASP A 170 -8.81 3.78 -3.64
CA ASP A 170 -8.23 2.69 -2.88
C ASP A 170 -6.72 2.64 -3.12
N PHE A 171 -5.97 2.40 -2.06
CA PHE A 171 -4.52 2.25 -2.14
C PHE A 171 -4.03 1.01 -1.42
N TYR A 172 -2.88 0.55 -1.86
CA TYR A 172 -2.11 -0.52 -1.23
C TYR A 172 -0.63 -0.14 -1.30
N VAL A 173 0.05 -0.25 -0.16
CA VAL A 173 1.47 0.08 -0.01
C VAL A 173 2.17 -1.13 0.60
N ASP A 174 3.23 -1.62 -0.03
CA ASP A 174 4.10 -2.63 0.55
C ASP A 174 4.93 -1.99 1.68
N LEU A 175 4.85 -2.59 2.87
CA LEU A 175 5.58 -2.17 4.07
C LEU A 175 6.57 -3.24 4.54
N THR A 176 6.90 -4.21 3.70
CA THR A 176 7.82 -5.28 4.07
C THR A 176 9.17 -4.70 4.48
N GLY A 177 9.55 -4.93 5.75
CA GLY A 177 10.81 -4.44 6.32
C GLY A 177 10.81 -2.98 6.76
N VAL A 178 9.74 -2.22 6.52
CA VAL A 178 9.64 -0.81 6.93
C VAL A 178 9.62 -0.70 8.45
N LEU A 179 10.54 0.09 9.00
CA LEU A 179 10.66 0.35 10.43
C LEU A 179 9.80 1.54 10.86
N GLU A 180 9.81 2.61 10.06
CA GLU A 180 9.10 3.84 10.32
C GLU A 180 8.14 4.17 9.16
N LEU A 181 6.85 4.32 9.47
CA LEU A 181 5.82 4.78 8.55
C LEU A 181 5.52 6.25 8.82
N LYS A 182 5.65 7.10 7.81
CA LYS A 182 5.24 8.50 7.90
C LYS A 182 4.10 8.78 6.92
N ILE A 183 3.02 9.35 7.42
CA ILE A 183 1.88 9.77 6.61
C ILE A 183 1.82 11.30 6.64
N CYS A 184 1.93 11.91 5.47
CA CYS A 184 1.81 13.35 5.27
C CYS A 184 0.48 13.64 4.58
N TYR A 185 -0.22 14.62 5.11
CA TYR A 185 -1.43 15.13 4.51
C TYR A 185 -1.29 16.65 4.29
N ASN A 186 -1.60 17.09 3.09
CA ASN A 186 -1.56 18.50 2.71
C ASN A 186 -2.93 18.91 2.16
N GLU A 187 -3.46 20.01 2.66
CA GLU A 187 -4.61 20.67 2.07
C GLU A 187 -4.18 22.04 1.52
N TRP A 188 -4.36 22.24 0.22
CA TRP A 188 -4.12 23.53 -0.42
C TRP A 188 -5.44 24.28 -0.46
N GLY A 189 -5.54 25.33 0.32
CA GLY A 189 -6.70 26.22 0.26
C GLY A 189 -6.77 26.89 -1.12
N GLY A 190 -7.82 26.61 -1.86
CA GLY A 190 -8.17 27.39 -3.03
C GLY A 190 -8.63 28.77 -2.59
N ALA A 191 -8.09 29.82 -3.22
CA ALA A 191 -8.58 31.17 -3.10
C ALA A 191 -9.91 31.33 -3.84
#